data_a47d62440d1b31437f22688cbe0ec442
#
_entry.id   a47d62440d1b31437f22688cbe0ec442
#
_cell.length_a   1.000
_cell.length_b   1.000
_cell.length_c   1.000
_cell.angle_alpha   90.00
_cell.angle_beta   90.00
_cell.angle_gamma   90.00
#
_symmetry.space_group_name_H-M   'P 1'
#
loop_
_entity.id
_entity.type
_entity.pdbx_description
1 polymer ?
#
loop_
_entity_poly.entity_id
_entity_poly.type
_entity_poly.pdbx_seq_one_letter_code
_entity_poly.pdbx_strand_id
1 'polypeptide(L)'
;MIRATALKLFDGVKKGFDGNVTPDNYNIDQYTTLRKMRENVFVFSGFKDYHQIKEMSMLLTDSKGNIRSFDDFYKDVKQVNETYNIHYLQAEYDHAVSTGTMAAKWDKFKTEADLFPMLRYRALHDGRTRQEHLALDGATYPIGHEFWKTYLPSNGWRCRCDVDQVEKQAIREPKSKPVLKPMFRNNVGVDGVVFPNTHPVFDNDEIISEAAKNGATIARFSDPDENGYQLVYKSMNRKSVMISYEHKFK
;
A
#
# COMPACT_ATOMS: atom_id res chain seq x y z
N MET A 1 8.00 -17.18 0.04
CA MET A 1 6.72 -16.51 0.38
C MET A 1 6.73 -15.07 -0.13
N ILE A 2 7.67 -14.20 0.22
CA ILE A 2 7.73 -12.77 -0.18
C ILE A 2 7.39 -12.53 -1.65
N ARG A 3 8.09 -13.19 -2.57
CA ARG A 3 7.87 -13.00 -4.01
C ARG A 3 6.44 -13.34 -4.46
N ALA A 4 5.84 -14.41 -3.93
CA ALA A 4 4.50 -14.81 -4.30
C ALA A 4 3.45 -13.78 -3.84
N THR A 5 3.54 -13.32 -2.59
CA THR A 5 2.70 -12.26 -2.03
C THR A 5 2.87 -10.97 -2.80
N ALA A 6 4.11 -10.51 -3.02
CA ALA A 6 4.40 -9.29 -3.75
C ALA A 6 3.88 -9.31 -5.20
N LEU A 7 4.07 -10.41 -5.92
CA LEU A 7 3.54 -10.56 -7.29
C LEU A 7 2.02 -10.52 -7.30
N LYS A 8 1.36 -11.19 -6.35
CA LYS A 8 -0.10 -11.17 -6.23
C LYS A 8 -0.64 -9.77 -5.97
N LEU A 9 -0.02 -9.01 -5.07
CA LEU A 9 -0.40 -7.63 -4.79
C LEU A 9 -0.12 -6.71 -5.99
N PHE A 10 1.01 -6.89 -6.65
CA PHE A 10 1.32 -6.11 -7.85
C PHE A 10 0.40 -6.43 -9.02
N ASP A 11 -0.08 -7.68 -9.16
CA ASP A 11 -1.12 -8.01 -10.13
C ASP A 11 -2.43 -7.27 -9.81
N GLY A 12 -2.77 -7.08 -8.53
CA GLY A 12 -3.87 -6.23 -8.11
C GLY A 12 -3.66 -4.77 -8.54
N VAL A 13 -2.47 -4.22 -8.31
CA VAL A 13 -2.12 -2.86 -8.77
C VAL A 13 -2.30 -2.72 -10.27
N LYS A 14 -1.72 -3.64 -11.06
CA LYS A 14 -1.83 -3.61 -12.54
C LYS A 14 -3.28 -3.71 -13.00
N LYS A 15 -4.05 -4.59 -12.39
CA LYS A 15 -5.47 -4.76 -12.71
C LYS A 15 -6.27 -3.47 -12.47
N GLY A 16 -5.98 -2.76 -11.40
CA GLY A 16 -6.62 -1.47 -11.08
C GLY A 16 -6.11 -0.35 -11.98
N PHE A 17 -4.82 -0.31 -12.25
CA PHE A 17 -4.18 0.79 -12.97
C PHE A 17 -4.62 0.89 -14.44
N ASP A 18 -4.86 -0.17 -15.09
CA ASP A 18 -5.50 -0.46 -16.37
C ASP A 18 -4.95 -1.82 -16.85
N GLY A 19 -5.79 -2.84 -16.93
CA GLY A 19 -5.37 -4.20 -17.25
C GLY A 19 -4.68 -4.38 -18.62
N ASN A 20 -4.68 -3.35 -19.48
CA ASN A 20 -4.09 -3.35 -20.82
C ASN A 20 -2.76 -2.60 -20.89
N VAL A 21 -2.18 -2.18 -19.79
CA VAL A 21 -0.95 -1.41 -19.80
C VAL A 21 0.24 -2.32 -20.11
N THR A 22 0.80 -2.17 -21.29
CA THR A 22 2.01 -2.84 -21.73
C THR A 22 3.19 -1.86 -21.73
N PRO A 23 4.45 -2.32 -21.65
CA PRO A 23 5.62 -1.42 -21.70
C PRO A 23 5.61 -0.45 -22.89
N ASP A 24 4.92 -0.80 -23.97
CA ASP A 24 4.92 -0.04 -25.21
C ASP A 24 3.90 1.11 -25.26
N ASN A 25 2.95 1.16 -24.31
CA ASN A 25 1.87 2.17 -24.28
C ASN A 25 1.80 3.00 -22.98
N TYR A 26 2.86 2.96 -22.14
CA TYR A 26 2.99 3.88 -20.99
C TYR A 26 3.59 5.21 -21.38
N ASN A 27 3.04 6.28 -20.82
CA ASN A 27 3.84 7.48 -20.67
C ASN A 27 4.84 7.34 -19.50
N ILE A 28 5.84 8.21 -19.42
CA ILE A 28 6.91 8.13 -18.42
C ILE A 28 6.40 8.26 -16.99
N ASP A 29 5.34 9.06 -16.78
CA ASP A 29 4.75 9.29 -15.46
C ASP A 29 4.02 8.05 -14.95
N GLN A 30 3.24 7.40 -15.81
CA GLN A 30 2.57 6.14 -15.52
C GLN A 30 3.56 5.05 -15.17
N TYR A 31 4.63 4.93 -15.95
CA TYR A 31 5.70 3.97 -15.68
C TYR A 31 6.34 4.24 -14.33
N THR A 32 6.65 5.50 -14.02
CA THR A 32 7.26 5.91 -12.74
C THR A 32 6.34 5.58 -11.57
N THR A 33 5.05 5.89 -11.69
CA THR A 33 4.05 5.58 -10.65
C THR A 33 3.93 4.08 -10.41
N LEU A 34 3.79 3.28 -11.46
CA LEU A 34 3.72 1.82 -11.35
C LEU A 34 4.97 1.19 -10.76
N ARG A 35 6.15 1.73 -11.08
CA ARG A 35 7.39 1.28 -10.50
C ARG A 35 7.42 1.53 -8.99
N LYS A 36 7.05 2.74 -8.54
CA LYS A 36 6.94 3.07 -7.12
C LYS A 36 5.95 2.13 -6.40
N MET A 37 4.78 1.90 -6.99
CA MET A 37 3.77 0.99 -6.44
C MET A 37 4.29 -0.45 -6.35
N ARG A 38 5.01 -0.93 -7.38
CA ARG A 38 5.66 -2.24 -7.35
C ARG A 38 6.67 -2.35 -6.21
N GLU A 39 7.58 -1.40 -6.10
CA GLU A 39 8.57 -1.35 -5.03
C GLU A 39 7.90 -1.39 -3.66
N ASN A 40 6.88 -0.57 -3.46
CA ASN A 40 6.13 -0.51 -2.21
C ASN A 40 5.48 -1.85 -1.82
N VAL A 41 4.81 -2.54 -2.75
CA VAL A 41 4.19 -3.83 -2.42
C VAL A 41 5.21 -4.93 -2.17
N PHE A 42 6.40 -4.87 -2.77
CA PHE A 42 7.48 -5.81 -2.46
C PHE A 42 8.01 -5.63 -1.05
N VAL A 43 8.20 -4.38 -0.63
CA VAL A 43 8.61 -4.05 0.75
C VAL A 43 7.57 -4.50 1.75
N PHE A 44 6.33 -4.10 1.53
CA PHE A 44 5.22 -4.52 2.37
C PHE A 44 5.18 -6.04 2.54
N SER A 45 5.32 -6.78 1.45
CA SER A 45 5.34 -8.24 1.46
C SER A 45 6.48 -8.82 2.30
N GLY A 46 7.64 -8.17 2.28
CA GLY A 46 8.77 -8.57 3.11
C GLY A 46 8.48 -8.44 4.60
N PHE A 47 7.94 -7.31 5.04
CA PHE A 47 7.55 -7.11 6.43
C PHE A 47 6.43 -8.06 6.85
N LYS A 48 5.44 -8.27 5.99
CA LYS A 48 4.36 -9.21 6.24
C LYS A 48 4.86 -10.64 6.45
N ASP A 49 5.74 -11.11 5.58
CA ASP A 49 6.34 -12.45 5.69
C ASP A 49 7.17 -12.57 6.98
N TYR A 50 7.91 -11.52 7.36
CA TYR A 50 8.65 -11.51 8.61
C TYR A 50 7.72 -11.69 9.82
N HIS A 51 6.62 -10.93 9.91
CA HIS A 51 5.66 -11.07 10.99
C HIS A 51 5.05 -12.47 11.03
N GLN A 52 4.69 -13.02 9.88
CA GLN A 52 4.15 -14.37 9.78
C GLN A 52 5.15 -15.42 10.26
N ILE A 53 6.41 -15.34 9.82
CA ILE A 53 7.46 -16.28 10.24
C ILE A 53 7.76 -16.14 11.74
N LYS A 54 7.80 -14.90 12.25
CA LYS A 54 7.99 -14.63 13.68
C LYS A 54 6.88 -15.27 14.50
N GLU A 55 5.62 -15.03 14.15
CA GLU A 55 4.46 -15.61 14.82
C GLU A 55 4.50 -17.15 14.80
N MET A 56 4.78 -17.75 13.64
CA MET A 56 4.95 -19.19 13.51
C MET A 56 6.10 -19.74 14.37
N SER A 57 7.24 -19.03 14.45
CA SER A 57 8.40 -19.47 15.24
C SER A 57 8.12 -19.47 16.74
N MET A 58 7.30 -18.52 17.22
CA MET A 58 6.88 -18.48 18.63
C MET A 58 5.98 -19.67 19.04
N LEU A 59 5.36 -20.32 18.07
CA LEU A 59 4.53 -21.53 18.30
C LEU A 59 5.35 -22.81 18.46
N LEU A 60 6.67 -22.79 18.25
CA LEU A 60 7.55 -23.95 18.45
C LEU A 60 7.67 -24.39 19.92
N THR A 61 7.50 -23.45 20.85
CA THR A 61 7.60 -23.71 22.28
C THR A 61 6.30 -23.42 23.01
N ASP A 62 6.09 -24.13 24.11
CA ASP A 62 4.99 -23.86 25.05
C ASP A 62 5.32 -22.69 26.00
N SER A 63 4.39 -22.32 26.86
CA SER A 63 4.58 -21.25 27.87
C SER A 63 5.67 -21.54 28.91
N LYS A 64 6.15 -22.78 28.98
CA LYS A 64 7.26 -23.20 29.86
C LYS A 64 8.60 -23.31 29.14
N GLY A 65 8.61 -23.04 27.81
CA GLY A 65 9.83 -23.09 26.98
C GLY A 65 10.14 -24.50 26.45
N ASN A 66 9.25 -25.52 26.63
CA ASN A 66 9.46 -26.84 26.06
C ASN A 66 9.07 -26.85 24.58
N ILE A 67 9.77 -27.66 23.78
CA ILE A 67 9.40 -27.90 22.37
C ILE A 67 8.06 -28.63 22.32
N ARG A 68 7.12 -28.09 21.54
CA ARG A 68 5.80 -28.66 21.34
C ARG A 68 5.83 -29.87 20.40
N SER A 69 4.80 -30.70 20.49
CA SER A 69 4.59 -31.79 19.52
C SER A 69 4.41 -31.21 18.10
N PHE A 70 4.83 -31.99 17.08
CA PHE A 70 4.65 -31.55 15.69
C PHE A 70 3.17 -31.32 15.35
N ASP A 71 2.27 -32.17 15.84
CA ASP A 71 0.84 -32.07 15.53
C ASP A 71 0.21 -30.78 16.11
N ASP A 72 0.53 -30.45 17.36
CA ASP A 72 0.05 -29.20 18.00
C ASP A 72 0.64 -27.97 17.30
N PHE A 73 1.93 -28.00 17.00
CA PHE A 73 2.60 -26.95 16.24
C PHE A 73 1.97 -26.76 14.86
N TYR A 74 1.79 -27.84 14.10
CA TYR A 74 1.25 -27.81 12.74
C TYR A 74 -0.17 -27.25 12.70
N LYS A 75 -1.02 -27.62 13.66
CA LYS A 75 -2.39 -27.11 13.77
C LYS A 75 -2.42 -25.58 13.88
N ASP A 76 -1.60 -25.03 14.78
CA ASP A 76 -1.61 -23.59 15.02
C ASP A 76 -0.91 -22.82 13.88
N VAL A 77 0.18 -23.36 13.32
CA VAL A 77 0.85 -22.79 12.13
C VAL A 77 -0.11 -22.73 10.93
N LYS A 78 -0.95 -23.75 10.76
CA LYS A 78 -1.96 -23.76 9.69
C LYS A 78 -2.93 -22.58 9.85
N GLN A 79 -3.38 -22.29 11.08
CA GLN A 79 -4.27 -21.17 11.37
C GLN A 79 -3.60 -19.81 11.08
N VAL A 80 -2.34 -19.63 11.50
CA VAL A 80 -1.55 -18.43 11.16
C VAL A 80 -1.44 -18.27 9.65
N ASN A 81 -1.10 -19.35 8.94
CA ASN A 81 -0.97 -19.32 7.49
C ASN A 81 -2.30 -18.95 6.79
N GLU A 82 -3.43 -19.45 7.23
CA GLU A 82 -4.75 -19.10 6.69
C GLU A 82 -5.06 -17.61 6.94
N THR A 83 -4.77 -17.10 8.13
CA THR A 83 -4.99 -15.71 8.48
C THR A 83 -4.20 -14.76 7.56
N TYR A 84 -2.90 -15.01 7.38
CA TYR A 84 -2.03 -14.14 6.59
C TYR A 84 -2.26 -14.26 5.07
N ASN A 85 -2.47 -15.47 4.57
CA ASN A 85 -2.46 -15.75 3.13
C ASN A 85 -3.85 -15.90 2.51
N ILE A 86 -4.91 -15.89 3.31
CA ILE A 86 -6.29 -15.88 2.82
C ILE A 86 -6.97 -14.57 3.25
N HIS A 87 -7.15 -14.35 4.56
CA HIS A 87 -7.95 -13.23 5.05
C HIS A 87 -7.29 -11.87 4.84
N TYR A 88 -6.02 -11.72 5.24
CA TYR A 88 -5.31 -10.44 5.06
C TYR A 88 -4.99 -10.21 3.60
N LEU A 89 -4.48 -11.22 2.89
CA LEU A 89 -4.08 -11.09 1.50
C LEU A 89 -5.25 -10.67 0.60
N GLN A 90 -6.47 -11.14 0.87
CA GLN A 90 -7.64 -10.71 0.09
C GLN A 90 -7.92 -9.22 0.28
N ALA A 91 -7.91 -8.72 1.52
CA ALA A 91 -8.14 -7.30 1.79
C ALA A 91 -7.03 -6.40 1.21
N GLU A 92 -5.79 -6.86 1.30
CA GLU A 92 -4.63 -6.18 0.73
C GLU A 92 -4.67 -6.15 -0.80
N TYR A 93 -5.08 -7.25 -1.43
CA TYR A 93 -5.28 -7.33 -2.88
C TYR A 93 -6.39 -6.38 -3.36
N ASP A 94 -7.55 -6.38 -2.68
CA ASP A 94 -8.65 -5.46 -3.00
C ASP A 94 -8.19 -4.00 -2.86
N HIS A 95 -7.36 -3.70 -1.86
CA HIS A 95 -6.77 -2.38 -1.68
C HIS A 95 -5.77 -2.03 -2.78
N ALA A 96 -4.93 -2.97 -3.18
CA ALA A 96 -3.98 -2.79 -4.28
C ALA A 96 -4.70 -2.52 -5.62
N VAL A 97 -5.81 -3.20 -5.90
CA VAL A 97 -6.67 -2.91 -7.06
C VAL A 97 -7.22 -1.50 -7.00
N SER A 98 -7.82 -1.13 -5.87
CA SER A 98 -8.48 0.18 -5.70
C SER A 98 -7.48 1.35 -5.75
N THR A 99 -6.29 1.19 -5.17
CA THR A 99 -5.21 2.20 -5.26
C THR A 99 -4.63 2.28 -6.67
N GLY A 100 -4.48 1.15 -7.38
CA GLY A 100 -4.09 1.14 -8.79
C GLY A 100 -5.06 1.93 -9.67
N THR A 101 -6.37 1.70 -9.50
CA THR A 101 -7.40 2.46 -10.21
C THR A 101 -7.31 3.96 -9.94
N MET A 102 -7.11 4.35 -8.67
CA MET A 102 -7.03 5.76 -8.33
C MET A 102 -5.75 6.43 -8.83
N ALA A 103 -4.63 5.70 -8.86
CA ALA A 103 -3.38 6.21 -9.44
C ALA A 103 -3.53 6.47 -10.94
N ALA A 104 -4.17 5.57 -11.69
CA ALA A 104 -4.46 5.76 -13.12
C ALA A 104 -5.39 6.95 -13.36
N LYS A 105 -6.45 7.08 -12.55
CA LYS A 105 -7.35 8.25 -12.61
C LYS A 105 -6.63 9.55 -12.32
N TRP A 106 -5.71 9.55 -11.35
CA TRP A 106 -4.96 10.76 -11.00
C TRP A 106 -4.12 11.27 -12.16
N ASP A 107 -3.50 10.37 -12.92
CA ASP A 107 -2.77 10.74 -14.13
C ASP A 107 -3.69 11.37 -15.18
N LYS A 108 -4.86 10.76 -15.40
CA LYS A 108 -5.88 11.33 -16.29
C LYS A 108 -6.36 12.71 -15.80
N PHE A 109 -6.60 12.87 -14.48
CA PHE A 109 -7.02 14.15 -13.92
C PHE A 109 -6.00 15.26 -14.19
N LYS A 110 -4.70 14.98 -14.13
CA LYS A 110 -3.64 15.95 -14.47
C LYS A 110 -3.70 16.33 -15.95
N THR A 111 -3.87 15.33 -16.82
CA THR A 111 -3.91 15.54 -18.27
C THR A 111 -5.09 16.39 -18.71
N GLU A 112 -6.24 16.26 -18.06
CA GLU A 112 -7.48 16.94 -18.40
C GLU A 112 -7.74 18.19 -17.52
N ALA A 113 -6.77 18.61 -16.68
CA ALA A 113 -6.95 19.66 -15.69
C ALA A 113 -7.30 21.04 -16.28
N ASP A 114 -6.92 21.34 -17.51
CA ASP A 114 -7.25 22.60 -18.18
C ASP A 114 -8.75 22.72 -18.47
N LEU A 115 -9.40 21.61 -18.81
CA LEU A 115 -10.83 21.57 -19.09
C LEU A 115 -11.64 21.28 -17.82
N PHE A 116 -11.17 20.39 -16.97
CA PHE A 116 -11.83 19.93 -15.76
C PHE A 116 -10.92 20.11 -14.54
N PRO A 117 -10.74 21.35 -14.04
CA PRO A 117 -9.77 21.64 -13.00
C PRO A 117 -10.19 21.23 -11.58
N MET A 118 -11.41 20.72 -11.40
CA MET A 118 -11.97 20.38 -10.09
C MET A 118 -12.22 18.89 -9.97
N LEU A 119 -12.06 18.39 -8.75
CA LEU A 119 -12.38 17.01 -8.39
C LEU A 119 -13.49 17.00 -7.34
N ARG A 120 -14.42 16.05 -7.47
CA ARG A 120 -15.53 15.82 -6.54
C ARG A 120 -15.45 14.43 -5.92
N TYR A 121 -15.40 14.37 -4.61
CA TYR A 121 -15.49 13.09 -3.88
C TYR A 121 -16.87 12.47 -4.05
N ARG A 122 -16.92 11.20 -4.38
CA ARG A 122 -18.16 10.44 -4.58
C ARG A 122 -18.17 9.21 -3.69
N ALA A 123 -18.97 9.24 -2.63
CA ALA A 123 -19.25 8.07 -1.82
C ALA A 123 -20.34 7.22 -2.46
N LEU A 124 -20.27 5.91 -2.28
CA LEU A 124 -21.34 5.00 -2.72
C LEU A 124 -22.44 4.93 -1.64
N HIS A 125 -23.66 5.30 -2.01
CA HIS A 125 -24.81 5.34 -1.09
C HIS A 125 -25.55 3.97 -1.04
N ASP A 126 -24.95 2.98 -0.37
CA ASP A 126 -25.49 1.61 -0.27
C ASP A 126 -25.39 1.11 1.17
N GLY A 127 -25.90 1.42 2.12
CA GLY A 127 -25.90 0.90 3.51
C GLY A 127 -24.60 0.27 4.05
N ARG A 128 -23.60 -0.03 3.18
CA ARG A 128 -22.29 -0.58 3.55
C ARG A 128 -21.18 0.49 3.58
N THR A 129 -21.45 1.69 3.09
CA THR A 129 -20.49 2.79 3.11
C THR A 129 -20.41 3.38 4.51
N ARG A 130 -19.19 3.58 5.01
CA ARG A 130 -18.94 4.12 6.34
C ARG A 130 -19.43 5.56 6.44
N GLN A 131 -19.96 5.95 7.59
CA GLN A 131 -20.47 7.31 7.85
C GLN A 131 -19.38 8.37 7.64
N GLU A 132 -18.12 8.05 8.03
CA GLU A 132 -16.97 8.91 7.79
C GLU A 132 -16.72 9.18 6.30
N HIS A 133 -16.96 8.20 5.42
CA HIS A 133 -16.85 8.39 3.97
C HIS A 133 -18.05 9.13 3.38
N LEU A 134 -19.25 8.87 3.89
CA LEU A 134 -20.45 9.62 3.51
C LEU A 134 -20.34 11.11 3.87
N ALA A 135 -19.61 11.44 4.94
CA ALA A 135 -19.36 12.82 5.33
C ALA A 135 -18.53 13.60 4.31
N LEU A 136 -17.71 12.90 3.50
CA LEU A 136 -16.88 13.48 2.44
C LEU A 136 -17.64 13.64 1.12
N ASP A 137 -18.82 13.03 0.98
CA ASP A 137 -19.56 12.99 -0.28
C ASP A 137 -19.90 14.37 -0.82
N GLY A 138 -19.62 14.58 -2.09
CA GLY A 138 -19.83 15.84 -2.78
C GLY A 138 -18.80 16.92 -2.47
N ALA A 139 -17.82 16.68 -1.59
CA ALA A 139 -16.70 17.60 -1.39
C ALA A 139 -16.01 17.89 -2.73
N THR A 140 -15.85 19.16 -3.09
CA THR A 140 -15.35 19.56 -4.42
C THR A 140 -14.26 20.61 -4.26
N TYR A 141 -13.07 20.30 -4.79
CA TYR A 141 -11.87 21.15 -4.69
C TYR A 141 -11.05 21.10 -5.98
N PRO A 142 -10.21 22.13 -6.24
CA PRO A 142 -9.22 22.04 -7.31
C PRO A 142 -8.32 20.81 -7.17
N ILE A 143 -7.85 20.26 -8.30
CA ILE A 143 -6.97 19.09 -8.32
C ILE A 143 -5.70 19.27 -7.46
N GLY A 144 -5.14 20.48 -7.40
CA GLY A 144 -3.95 20.81 -6.59
C GLY A 144 -4.23 21.09 -5.11
N HIS A 145 -5.50 21.01 -4.66
CA HIS A 145 -5.86 21.34 -3.30
C HIS A 145 -5.37 20.28 -2.29
N GLU A 146 -4.93 20.73 -1.10
CA GLU A 146 -4.39 19.86 -0.04
C GLU A 146 -5.36 18.77 0.45
N PHE A 147 -6.67 18.99 0.29
CA PHE A 147 -7.69 18.00 0.60
C PHE A 147 -7.36 16.63 -0.01
N TRP A 148 -6.89 16.61 -1.25
CA TRP A 148 -6.58 15.38 -1.98
C TRP A 148 -5.32 14.66 -1.49
N LYS A 149 -4.47 15.33 -0.71
CA LYS A 149 -3.33 14.67 -0.05
C LYS A 149 -3.77 13.68 1.03
N THR A 150 -4.95 13.92 1.62
CA THR A 150 -5.46 13.12 2.75
C THR A 150 -6.66 12.26 2.37
N TYR A 151 -7.55 12.79 1.53
CA TYR A 151 -8.86 12.21 1.30
C TYR A 151 -9.05 11.62 -0.10
N LEU A 152 -7.99 11.49 -0.90
CA LEU A 152 -8.10 10.71 -2.15
C LEU A 152 -8.45 9.25 -1.81
N PRO A 153 -9.52 8.65 -2.38
CA PRO A 153 -9.76 7.21 -2.17
C PRO A 153 -8.56 6.35 -2.66
N SER A 154 -8.23 5.25 -1.99
CA SER A 154 -9.02 4.42 -1.10
C SER A 154 -8.76 4.78 0.39
N ASN A 155 -9.77 5.25 1.10
CA ASN A 155 -9.67 5.76 2.47
C ASN A 155 -9.92 4.67 3.54
N GLY A 156 -9.81 3.41 3.19
CA GLY A 156 -10.00 2.28 4.12
C GLY A 156 -10.07 0.93 3.39
N TRP A 157 -9.93 -0.15 4.13
CA TRP A 157 -10.10 -1.49 3.58
C TRP A 157 -11.45 -1.64 2.88
N ARG A 158 -11.43 -2.17 1.64
CA ARG A 158 -12.63 -2.35 0.81
C ARG A 158 -13.42 -1.06 0.58
N CYS A 159 -12.74 0.08 0.56
CA CYS A 159 -13.33 1.35 0.18
C CYS A 159 -13.80 1.29 -1.28
N ARG A 160 -15.03 1.78 -1.52
CA ARG A 160 -15.66 1.81 -2.86
C ARG A 160 -16.00 3.24 -3.29
N CYS A 161 -15.47 4.22 -2.56
CA CYS A 161 -15.58 5.62 -2.93
C CYS A 161 -14.74 5.91 -4.17
N ASP A 162 -15.12 6.95 -4.88
CA ASP A 162 -14.51 7.34 -6.13
C ASP A 162 -14.33 8.87 -6.20
N VAL A 163 -13.77 9.36 -7.28
CA VAL A 163 -13.61 10.78 -7.58
C VAL A 163 -14.03 11.04 -9.01
N ASP A 164 -14.91 12.03 -9.19
CA ASP A 164 -15.30 12.54 -10.48
C ASP A 164 -14.52 13.83 -10.78
N GLN A 165 -13.97 13.96 -11.98
CA GLN A 165 -13.40 15.20 -12.47
C GLN A 165 -14.51 16.06 -13.06
N VAL A 166 -14.53 17.35 -12.72
CA VAL A 166 -15.63 18.24 -13.07
C VAL A 166 -15.13 19.62 -13.52
N GLU A 167 -15.97 20.33 -14.29
CA GLU A 167 -15.71 21.69 -14.71
C GLU A 167 -15.50 22.64 -13.52
N LYS A 168 -14.94 23.81 -13.81
CA LYS A 168 -14.71 24.87 -12.81
C LYS A 168 -16.04 25.27 -12.15
N GLN A 169 -16.07 25.15 -10.83
CA GLN A 169 -17.23 25.50 -10.01
C GLN A 169 -16.79 26.01 -8.63
N ALA A 170 -17.75 26.41 -7.79
CA ALA A 170 -17.47 26.81 -6.42
C ALA A 170 -16.93 25.60 -5.60
N ILE A 171 -16.00 25.88 -4.71
CA ILE A 171 -15.55 24.91 -3.70
C ILE A 171 -16.76 24.50 -2.85
N ARG A 172 -16.88 23.21 -2.62
CA ARG A 172 -17.88 22.62 -1.72
C ARG A 172 -17.18 21.87 -0.60
N GLU A 173 -17.31 22.36 0.61
CA GLU A 173 -16.80 21.67 1.80
C GLU A 173 -17.57 20.37 2.07
N PRO A 174 -16.89 19.33 2.62
CA PRO A 174 -17.57 18.15 3.13
C PRO A 174 -18.42 18.46 4.35
N LYS A 175 -19.36 17.59 4.69
CA LYS A 175 -20.15 17.71 5.93
C LYS A 175 -19.26 17.74 7.17
N SER A 176 -18.21 16.95 7.17
CA SER A 176 -17.13 16.98 8.16
C SER A 176 -15.86 16.40 7.57
N LYS A 177 -14.70 16.72 8.17
CA LYS A 177 -13.38 16.15 7.80
C LYS A 177 -13.02 15.06 8.81
N PRO A 178 -13.34 13.79 8.55
CA PRO A 178 -13.11 12.71 9.49
C PRO A 178 -11.61 12.46 9.69
N VAL A 179 -11.25 11.97 10.86
CA VAL A 179 -9.90 11.50 11.15
C VAL A 179 -9.75 10.08 10.62
N LEU A 180 -9.16 9.95 9.44
CA LEU A 180 -8.85 8.63 8.86
C LEU A 180 -7.70 7.95 9.61
N LYS A 181 -7.62 6.62 9.52
CA LYS A 181 -6.42 5.89 9.98
C LYS A 181 -5.19 6.35 9.18
N PRO A 182 -4.04 6.58 9.83
CA PRO A 182 -2.85 7.13 9.15
C PRO A 182 -2.47 6.39 7.87
N MET A 183 -2.59 5.06 7.86
CA MET A 183 -2.30 4.19 6.71
C MET A 183 -3.21 4.39 5.48
N PHE A 184 -4.22 5.26 5.56
CA PHE A 184 -5.13 5.57 4.44
C PHE A 184 -5.16 7.08 4.14
N ARG A 185 -4.16 7.82 4.61
CA ARG A 185 -4.05 9.27 4.42
C ARG A 185 -2.96 9.61 3.42
N ASN A 186 -3.09 9.17 2.19
CA ASN A 186 -2.13 9.50 1.15
C ASN A 186 -2.80 9.71 -0.19
N ASN A 187 -2.07 10.27 -1.13
CA ASN A 187 -2.47 10.38 -2.51
C ASN A 187 -1.59 9.47 -3.37
N VAL A 188 -2.08 8.26 -3.61
CA VAL A 188 -1.35 7.24 -4.35
C VAL A 188 -0.94 7.69 -5.77
N GLY A 189 -1.69 8.60 -6.38
CA GLY A 189 -1.36 9.16 -7.69
C GLY A 189 -0.17 10.13 -7.67
N VAL A 190 0.19 10.65 -6.49
CA VAL A 190 1.35 11.52 -6.29
C VAL A 190 2.56 10.74 -5.79
N ASP A 191 2.36 9.95 -4.74
CA ASP A 191 3.45 9.27 -4.05
C ASP A 191 3.75 7.86 -4.60
N GLY A 192 2.79 7.23 -5.26
CA GLY A 192 2.91 5.84 -5.74
C GLY A 192 2.95 4.80 -4.62
N VAL A 193 2.42 5.15 -3.44
CA VAL A 193 2.48 4.31 -2.24
C VAL A 193 1.14 3.60 -2.03
N VAL A 194 1.13 2.27 -2.16
CA VAL A 194 -0.04 1.42 -1.90
C VAL A 194 -0.25 1.21 -0.40
N PHE A 195 0.84 0.90 0.32
CA PHE A 195 0.86 0.70 1.75
C PHE A 195 1.83 1.68 2.40
N PRO A 196 1.34 2.80 2.97
CA PRO A 196 2.17 3.79 3.64
C PRO A 196 2.93 3.23 4.83
N ASN A 197 4.07 3.86 5.17
CA ASN A 197 4.91 3.47 6.31
C ASN A 197 4.21 3.57 7.67
N THR A 198 3.05 4.20 7.73
CA THR A 198 2.14 4.22 8.89
C THR A 198 1.27 2.97 9.00
N HIS A 199 1.39 2.02 8.07
CA HIS A 199 0.72 0.73 8.19
C HIS A 199 1.36 -0.09 9.32
N PRO A 200 0.57 -0.74 10.21
CA PRO A 200 1.09 -1.49 11.36
C PRO A 200 2.14 -2.57 11.02
N VAL A 201 2.13 -3.08 9.80
CA VAL A 201 3.14 -4.06 9.36
C VAL A 201 4.56 -3.50 9.41
N PHE A 202 4.72 -2.18 9.28
CA PHE A 202 6.02 -1.50 9.34
C PHE A 202 6.42 -1.07 10.76
N ASP A 203 5.51 -1.19 11.72
CA ASP A 203 5.77 -0.89 13.13
C ASP A 203 6.53 -2.05 13.76
N ASN A 204 7.85 -2.03 13.61
CA ASN A 204 8.71 -3.08 14.10
C ASN A 204 10.08 -2.55 14.54
N ASP A 205 10.10 -2.02 15.76
CA ASP A 205 11.34 -1.53 16.40
C ASP A 205 12.42 -2.63 16.53
N GLU A 206 12.03 -3.92 16.60
CA GLU A 206 12.97 -5.02 16.68
C GLU A 206 13.72 -5.23 15.35
N ILE A 207 13.01 -5.23 14.20
CA ILE A 207 13.67 -5.33 12.89
C ILE A 207 14.62 -4.15 12.72
N ILE A 208 14.16 -2.96 13.10
CA ILE A 208 14.93 -1.73 12.99
C ILE A 208 16.17 -1.78 13.88
N SER A 209 16.02 -2.19 15.15
CA SER A 209 17.11 -2.25 16.10
C SER A 209 18.10 -3.38 15.80
N GLU A 210 17.62 -4.54 15.36
CA GLU A 210 18.47 -5.69 15.01
C GLU A 210 19.26 -5.44 13.73
N ALA A 211 18.64 -4.85 12.72
CA ALA A 211 19.32 -4.44 11.52
C ALA A 211 20.37 -3.36 11.79
N ALA A 212 20.10 -2.39 12.66
CA ALA A 212 21.07 -1.38 13.08
C ALA A 212 22.25 -2.00 13.85
N LYS A 213 22.01 -2.94 14.76
CA LYS A 213 23.07 -3.67 15.50
C LYS A 213 23.98 -4.48 14.59
N ASN A 214 23.46 -4.97 13.47
CA ASN A 214 24.21 -5.79 12.52
C ASN A 214 24.84 -4.97 11.38
N GLY A 215 24.86 -3.64 11.48
CA GLY A 215 25.45 -2.75 10.47
C GLY A 215 24.65 -2.68 9.17
N ALA A 216 23.39 -3.09 9.21
CA ALA A 216 22.49 -2.96 8.06
C ALA A 216 21.99 -1.52 7.95
N THR A 217 22.07 -0.94 6.77
CA THR A 217 21.43 0.35 6.49
C THR A 217 19.94 0.11 6.24
N ILE A 218 19.09 0.58 7.16
CA ILE A 218 17.66 0.64 6.92
C ILE A 218 17.39 1.93 6.16
N ALA A 219 17.19 1.82 4.86
CA ALA A 219 16.56 2.89 4.12
C ALA A 219 15.09 2.94 4.53
N ARG A 220 14.73 3.88 5.42
CA ARG A 220 13.34 4.34 5.47
C ARG A 220 13.04 4.86 4.08
N PHE A 221 11.81 4.61 3.58
CA PHE A 221 11.33 5.12 2.31
C PHE A 221 11.68 6.60 2.19
N SER A 222 12.83 6.88 1.64
CA SER A 222 13.11 8.20 1.08
C SER A 222 12.48 8.21 -0.30
N ASP A 223 12.08 9.37 -0.76
CA ASP A 223 11.80 9.56 -2.17
C ASP A 223 12.94 8.95 -2.98
N PRO A 224 12.63 8.27 -4.11
CA PRO A 224 13.68 7.75 -4.96
C PRO A 224 14.64 8.89 -5.27
N ASP A 225 15.93 8.62 -5.21
CA ASP A 225 16.91 9.59 -5.68
C ASP A 225 16.65 9.95 -7.15
N GLU A 226 17.32 10.97 -7.65
CA GLU A 226 17.22 11.43 -9.04
C GLU A 226 17.47 10.31 -10.07
N ASN A 227 17.99 9.16 -9.65
CA ASN A 227 18.24 7.95 -10.45
C ASN A 227 17.18 6.86 -10.24
N GLY A 228 16.20 7.11 -9.37
CA GLY A 228 14.98 6.32 -9.27
C GLY A 228 15.06 5.07 -8.40
N TYR A 229 15.97 4.94 -7.45
CA TYR A 229 16.08 3.77 -6.55
C TYR A 229 16.32 4.14 -5.13
N GLN A 230 15.71 3.42 -4.24
CA GLN A 230 16.30 2.57 -3.21
C GLN A 230 15.29 1.85 -2.37
N LEU A 231 15.48 0.56 -2.30
CA LEU A 231 15.15 -0.23 -1.16
C LEU A 231 16.32 -1.15 -0.91
N VAL A 232 17.02 -0.97 0.17
CA VAL A 232 18.08 -1.88 0.50
C VAL A 232 17.94 -2.31 1.95
N TYR A 233 17.49 -3.56 2.14
CA TYR A 233 17.84 -4.29 3.33
C TYR A 233 19.11 -5.05 3.03
N LYS A 234 20.21 -4.68 3.66
CA LYS A 234 21.40 -5.54 3.73
C LYS A 234 21.46 -6.11 5.12
N SER A 235 21.22 -7.39 5.23
CA SER A 235 21.67 -8.13 6.37
C SER A 235 23.03 -8.70 6.10
N MET A 236 23.93 -8.50 7.03
CA MET A 236 25.32 -8.94 6.92
C MET A 236 25.57 -10.31 7.58
N ASN A 237 24.55 -10.99 8.12
CA ASN A 237 24.70 -12.31 8.71
C ASN A 237 23.58 -13.29 8.31
N ARG A 238 23.87 -14.59 8.46
CA ARG A 238 23.01 -15.71 8.00
C ARG A 238 21.63 -15.83 8.70
N LYS A 239 21.28 -14.94 9.61
CA LYS A 239 20.05 -15.02 10.42
C LYS A 239 19.01 -13.98 10.06
N SER A 240 19.28 -13.07 9.16
CA SER A 240 18.40 -11.98 8.80
C SER A 240 17.89 -12.11 7.38
N VAL A 241 16.62 -11.76 7.19
CA VAL A 241 15.95 -11.75 5.89
C VAL A 241 16.53 -10.62 5.06
N MET A 242 17.12 -10.95 3.92
CA MET A 242 17.59 -9.97 2.96
C MET A 242 16.46 -9.63 2.00
N ILE A 243 16.05 -8.36 1.99
CA ILE A 243 15.25 -7.81 0.91
C ILE A 243 16.16 -6.84 0.18
N SER A 244 16.70 -7.26 -0.95
CA SER A 244 17.47 -6.40 -1.83
C SER A 244 16.66 -6.16 -3.10
N TYR A 245 16.44 -4.90 -3.44
CA TYR A 245 15.88 -4.51 -4.71
C TYR A 245 16.82 -3.47 -5.32
N GLU A 246 17.79 -3.95 -6.05
CA GLU A 246 18.67 -3.10 -6.85
C GLU A 246 18.18 -3.10 -8.30
N HIS A 247 17.89 -1.93 -8.82
CA HIS A 247 17.75 -1.72 -10.24
C HIS A 247 18.89 -0.81 -10.68
N LYS A 248 19.82 -1.36 -11.39
CA LYS A 248 20.80 -0.59 -12.14
C LYS A 248 20.33 -0.51 -13.57
N PHE A 249 19.89 0.65 -14.00
CA PHE A 249 19.95 0.95 -15.42
C PHE A 249 21.40 1.19 -15.82
N LYS A 250 21.87 0.42 -16.76
CA LYS A 250 23.00 0.81 -17.60
C LYS A 250 22.47 1.54 -18.81
#